data_9a1e22188c46825796d88f24665d3b46
#
_entry.id   9a1e22188c46825796d88f24665d3b46
#
_cell.length_a   1.000
_cell.length_b   1.000
_cell.length_c   1.000
_cell.angle_alpha   90.00
_cell.angle_beta   90.00
_cell.angle_gamma   90.00
#
_symmetry.space_group_name_H-M   'P 1'
#
loop_
_entity.id
_entity.type
_entity.pdbx_description
1 polymer ?
#
loop_
_entity_poly.entity_id
_entity_poly.type
_entity_poly.pdbx_seq_one_letter_code
_entity_poly.pdbx_strand_id
1 'polypeptide(L)'
;MALGGGTFVTQNKILPGSYINFISAKRATSSLSDRGIVAIPLELDWGIDEDVFQVTSDDFEKYSVKYFGYDYTHEKLKGLRDLFKNIRLGYFYKLNKGVKASCTIAIAKYSGIRGNDLKIIVTTNIDDNTKFDVVTLLDNKKVDTQIAKVITDLQDNDYITWKKDATLEASAGLVFTGGTNGEAVTGAEYQAFLDKIESYSFNALGCLATTTEIKSLFVEFTKRMRDKVGAKFQTVLYKKSDADYEGVVSVENKIKDIGLVESSLIYWAAGAIAGCDINKSNTNKKYDGEFDVDVNYTQIQLEEALKTGKFIFHKVGDEVHVLEDINTFVSFTDDKNDDFSSNQSVRVLDQIANDIATLFNEKYLGKVPNDKAGRISFWNDVVKHHKEL
;
A
#
# COMPACT_ATOMS: atom_id res chain seq x y z
N MET A 1 -40.10 -22.87 34.84
CA MET A 1 -39.25 -21.66 34.74
C MET A 1 -38.15 -21.94 33.77
N ALA A 2 -38.04 -21.18 32.69
CA ALA A 2 -36.91 -21.30 31.78
C ALA A 2 -35.69 -20.62 32.46
N LEU A 3 -34.70 -21.40 32.81
CA LEU A 3 -33.44 -20.95 33.40
C LEU A 3 -32.42 -20.74 32.29
N GLY A 4 -32.34 -19.53 31.84
CA GLY A 4 -31.28 -19.11 30.92
C GLY A 4 -31.40 -19.66 29.49
N GLY A 5 -31.42 -18.82 28.53
CA GLY A 5 -31.43 -19.14 27.12
C GLY A 5 -32.39 -18.26 26.32
N GLY A 6 -31.98 -17.83 25.15
CA GLY A 6 -32.75 -16.98 24.24
C GLY A 6 -31.88 -15.86 23.70
N THR A 7 -32.30 -15.27 22.59
CA THR A 7 -31.63 -14.11 22.00
C THR A 7 -32.34 -12.84 22.41
N PHE A 8 -31.68 -11.98 23.18
CA PHE A 8 -32.22 -10.72 23.69
C PHE A 8 -31.49 -9.55 23.00
N VAL A 9 -32.14 -8.95 22.02
CA VAL A 9 -31.58 -7.83 21.24
C VAL A 9 -31.85 -6.48 21.92
N THR A 10 -32.90 -6.40 22.76
CA THR A 10 -33.30 -5.20 23.52
C THR A 10 -33.72 -5.54 24.92
N GLN A 11 -33.50 -4.65 25.89
CA GLN A 11 -33.99 -4.80 27.27
C GLN A 11 -35.48 -4.43 27.38
N ASN A 12 -36.34 -5.26 26.89
CA ASN A 12 -37.81 -5.06 26.95
C ASN A 12 -38.51 -6.09 27.85
N LYS A 13 -37.81 -6.71 28.78
CA LYS A 13 -38.36 -7.72 29.71
C LYS A 13 -38.84 -7.10 31.00
N ILE A 14 -40.05 -7.44 31.42
CA ILE A 14 -40.72 -6.88 32.60
C ILE A 14 -40.48 -7.74 33.85
N LEU A 15 -40.19 -9.03 33.70
CA LEU A 15 -39.97 -9.94 34.82
C LEU A 15 -38.55 -9.86 35.36
N PRO A 16 -38.33 -9.79 36.68
CA PRO A 16 -37.00 -9.87 37.25
C PRO A 16 -36.33 -11.22 36.94
N GLY A 17 -35.09 -11.20 36.47
CA GLY A 17 -34.33 -12.41 36.15
C GLY A 17 -33.00 -12.08 35.46
N SER A 18 -32.12 -13.08 35.36
CA SER A 18 -30.87 -12.97 34.60
C SER A 18 -31.14 -13.29 33.14
N TYR A 19 -30.84 -12.33 32.26
CA TYR A 19 -31.00 -12.47 30.81
C TYR A 19 -29.58 -12.53 30.19
N ILE A 20 -29.12 -13.75 29.86
CA ILE A 20 -27.80 -14.01 29.37
C ILE A 20 -27.88 -14.18 27.85
N ASN A 21 -27.23 -13.27 27.12
CA ASN A 21 -27.07 -13.36 25.67
C ASN A 21 -25.63 -13.76 25.31
N PHE A 22 -25.45 -14.92 24.70
CA PHE A 22 -24.18 -15.33 24.18
C PHE A 22 -24.02 -14.70 22.80
N ILE A 23 -23.28 -13.59 22.75
CA ILE A 23 -22.87 -12.97 21.51
C ILE A 23 -21.49 -13.53 21.20
N SER A 24 -21.32 -14.14 20.03
CA SER A 24 -19.99 -14.30 19.46
C SER A 24 -19.48 -12.89 19.16
N ALA A 25 -18.83 -12.26 20.14
CA ALA A 25 -17.95 -11.18 19.81
C ALA A 25 -16.96 -11.78 18.81
N LYS A 26 -16.90 -11.25 17.58
CA LYS A 26 -15.67 -11.34 16.81
C LYS A 26 -14.61 -10.89 17.81
N ARG A 27 -13.77 -11.82 18.27
CA ARG A 27 -12.53 -11.44 18.92
C ARG A 27 -11.92 -10.45 17.98
N ALA A 28 -11.69 -9.21 18.41
CA ALA A 28 -10.61 -8.43 17.90
C ALA A 28 -9.36 -9.23 18.33
N THR A 29 -9.06 -10.26 17.59
CA THR A 29 -7.73 -10.76 17.50
C THR A 29 -7.01 -9.59 16.84
N SER A 30 -6.19 -8.84 17.61
CA SER A 30 -5.05 -8.20 17.01
C SER A 30 -4.50 -9.26 16.07
N SER A 31 -4.43 -8.96 14.77
CA SER A 31 -3.91 -9.91 13.79
C SER A 31 -2.39 -9.91 13.94
N LEU A 32 -1.94 -10.46 15.08
CA LEU A 32 -0.55 -10.74 15.33
C LEU A 32 -0.06 -11.61 14.18
N SER A 33 1.13 -11.31 13.67
CA SER A 33 1.75 -12.02 12.54
C SER A 33 1.09 -11.77 11.15
N ASP A 34 0.18 -10.83 11.05
CA ASP A 34 -0.45 -10.50 9.77
C ASP A 34 0.50 -9.69 8.88
N ARG A 35 0.84 -10.24 7.70
CA ARG A 35 1.83 -9.67 6.76
C ARG A 35 1.20 -9.34 5.42
N GLY A 36 2.02 -8.79 4.50
CA GLY A 36 1.57 -8.41 3.16
C GLY A 36 1.06 -6.97 3.08
N ILE A 37 1.65 -6.06 3.86
CA ILE A 37 1.33 -4.62 3.81
C ILE A 37 2.55 -3.86 3.29
N VAL A 38 2.39 -3.10 2.22
CA VAL A 38 3.45 -2.27 1.61
C VAL A 38 3.05 -0.80 1.63
N ALA A 39 4.01 0.07 1.91
CA ALA A 39 3.90 1.51 1.67
C ALA A 39 4.78 1.90 0.48
N ILE A 40 4.27 2.70 -0.46
CA ILE A 40 5.02 3.13 -1.63
C ILE A 40 4.51 4.47 -2.16
N PRO A 41 5.39 5.48 -2.34
CA PRO A 41 5.05 6.72 -3.00
C PRO A 41 5.16 6.58 -4.52
N LEU A 42 4.23 7.18 -5.25
CA LEU A 42 4.11 7.04 -6.69
C LEU A 42 3.85 8.39 -7.38
N GLU A 43 4.37 8.56 -8.57
CA GLU A 43 3.89 9.59 -9.49
C GLU A 43 2.68 9.03 -10.23
N LEU A 44 1.54 9.71 -10.12
CA LEU A 44 0.26 9.24 -10.64
C LEU A 44 -0.42 10.30 -11.52
N ASP A 45 -1.04 9.85 -12.60
CA ASP A 45 -1.86 10.70 -13.48
C ASP A 45 -3.24 11.03 -12.88
N TRP A 46 -3.59 10.34 -11.79
CA TRP A 46 -4.85 10.42 -11.07
C TRP A 46 -4.68 9.85 -9.65
N GLY A 47 -5.48 10.29 -8.71
CA GLY A 47 -5.48 9.73 -7.36
C GLY A 47 -5.53 10.81 -6.28
N ILE A 48 -5.69 10.38 -5.04
CA ILE A 48 -5.85 11.24 -3.88
C ILE A 48 -4.61 12.13 -3.72
N ASP A 49 -4.86 13.45 -3.70
CA ASP A 49 -3.82 14.46 -3.58
C ASP A 49 -3.40 14.63 -2.11
N GLU A 50 -2.09 14.71 -1.87
CA GLU A 50 -1.48 15.11 -0.59
C GLU A 50 -1.86 14.27 0.64
N ASP A 51 -2.40 13.06 0.46
CA ASP A 51 -2.71 12.16 1.57
C ASP A 51 -2.39 10.70 1.26
N VAL A 52 -2.21 9.90 2.34
CA VAL A 52 -2.01 8.46 2.20
C VAL A 52 -3.36 7.79 2.01
N PHE A 53 -3.47 6.97 0.99
CA PHE A 53 -4.67 6.16 0.75
C PHE A 53 -4.33 4.68 0.72
N GLN A 54 -5.28 3.89 1.15
CA GLN A 54 -5.14 2.43 1.19
C GLN A 54 -5.93 1.77 0.07
N VAL A 55 -5.36 0.71 -0.49
CA VAL A 55 -6.03 -0.13 -1.48
C VAL A 55 -5.75 -1.58 -1.13
N THR A 56 -6.80 -2.38 -1.03
CA THR A 56 -6.68 -3.84 -0.88
C THR A 56 -6.50 -4.51 -2.24
N SER A 57 -6.04 -5.76 -2.27
CA SER A 57 -5.94 -6.52 -3.54
C SER A 57 -7.28 -6.62 -4.26
N ASP A 58 -8.38 -6.83 -3.52
CA ASP A 58 -9.73 -6.90 -4.06
C ASP A 58 -10.20 -5.55 -4.63
N ASP A 59 -9.88 -4.44 -3.94
CA ASP A 59 -10.21 -3.10 -4.40
C ASP A 59 -9.40 -2.71 -5.64
N PHE A 60 -8.15 -3.12 -5.70
CA PHE A 60 -7.31 -2.88 -6.87
C PHE A 60 -7.87 -3.53 -8.12
N GLU A 61 -8.31 -4.77 -8.04
CA GLU A 61 -8.91 -5.47 -9.17
C GLU A 61 -10.25 -4.86 -9.60
N LYS A 62 -11.11 -4.50 -8.65
CA LYS A 62 -12.48 -4.02 -8.91
C LYS A 62 -12.58 -2.54 -9.19
N TYR A 63 -11.75 -1.71 -8.52
CA TYR A 63 -11.88 -0.26 -8.48
C TYR A 63 -10.61 0.48 -8.91
N SER A 64 -9.74 -0.14 -9.69
CA SER A 64 -8.49 0.47 -10.19
C SER A 64 -8.72 1.83 -10.88
N VAL A 65 -9.81 1.96 -11.65
CA VAL A 65 -10.19 3.21 -12.33
C VAL A 65 -10.46 4.33 -11.32
N LYS A 66 -11.12 4.04 -10.21
CA LYS A 66 -11.41 5.01 -9.15
C LYS A 66 -10.14 5.52 -8.47
N TYR A 67 -9.21 4.61 -8.11
CA TYR A 67 -8.01 4.94 -7.34
C TYR A 67 -6.87 5.47 -8.21
N PHE A 68 -6.67 4.90 -9.41
CA PHE A 68 -5.51 5.17 -10.28
C PHE A 68 -5.87 5.75 -11.64
N GLY A 69 -7.15 5.89 -11.96
CA GLY A 69 -7.62 6.45 -13.23
C GLY A 69 -7.57 5.51 -14.43
N TYR A 70 -7.10 4.28 -14.26
CA TYR A 70 -6.92 3.30 -15.32
C TYR A 70 -7.55 1.96 -14.97
N ASP A 71 -8.00 1.24 -16.00
CA ASP A 71 -8.48 -0.13 -15.87
C ASP A 71 -7.36 -1.05 -15.35
N TYR A 72 -7.72 -2.07 -14.57
CA TYR A 72 -6.78 -3.04 -13.99
C TYR A 72 -5.78 -3.60 -15.01
N THR A 73 -6.21 -3.86 -16.24
CA THR A 73 -5.38 -4.43 -17.31
C THR A 73 -4.47 -3.42 -18.02
N HIS A 74 -4.58 -2.14 -17.67
CA HIS A 74 -3.84 -1.08 -18.36
C HIS A 74 -2.33 -1.17 -18.07
N GLU A 75 -1.49 -0.88 -19.09
CA GLU A 75 -0.01 -0.95 -18.99
C GLU A 75 0.59 -0.09 -17.87
N LYS A 76 0.02 1.07 -17.59
CA LYS A 76 0.47 1.93 -16.48
C LYS A 76 0.31 1.31 -15.10
N LEU A 77 -0.56 0.29 -14.95
CA LEU A 77 -0.76 -0.43 -13.70
C LEU A 77 0.04 -1.72 -13.62
N LYS A 78 0.91 -2.02 -14.60
CA LYS A 78 1.76 -3.21 -14.64
C LYS A 78 2.57 -3.40 -13.34
N GLY A 79 3.22 -2.35 -12.85
CA GLY A 79 3.96 -2.41 -11.58
C GLY A 79 3.07 -2.70 -10.37
N LEU A 80 1.89 -2.08 -10.32
CA LEU A 80 0.93 -2.36 -9.25
C LEU A 80 0.40 -3.80 -9.31
N ARG A 81 0.14 -4.35 -10.50
CA ARG A 81 -0.21 -5.77 -10.63
C ARG A 81 0.89 -6.68 -10.07
N ASP A 82 2.16 -6.38 -10.35
CA ASP A 82 3.28 -7.12 -9.80
C ASP A 82 3.36 -7.02 -8.27
N LEU A 83 3.11 -5.84 -7.72
CA LEU A 83 3.06 -5.60 -6.28
C LEU A 83 1.95 -6.43 -5.62
N PHE A 84 0.72 -6.34 -6.15
CA PHE A 84 -0.46 -7.00 -5.57
C PHE A 84 -0.47 -8.52 -5.71
N LYS A 85 0.41 -9.14 -6.51
CA LYS A 85 0.63 -10.59 -6.49
C LYS A 85 1.09 -11.12 -5.13
N ASN A 86 1.75 -10.28 -4.34
CA ASN A 86 2.39 -10.68 -3.09
C ASN A 86 1.82 -9.97 -1.86
N ILE A 87 0.94 -8.99 -2.01
CA ILE A 87 0.41 -8.20 -0.89
C ILE A 87 -1.11 -8.25 -0.83
N ARG A 88 -1.64 -8.03 0.38
CA ARG A 88 -3.08 -7.87 0.64
C ARG A 88 -3.52 -6.41 0.73
N LEU A 89 -2.60 -5.51 1.12
CA LEU A 89 -2.88 -4.09 1.35
C LEU A 89 -1.68 -3.24 0.93
N GLY A 90 -1.95 -2.21 0.15
CA GLY A 90 -0.99 -1.15 -0.19
C GLY A 90 -1.40 0.18 0.42
N TYR A 91 -0.44 0.89 1.02
CA TYR A 91 -0.52 2.31 1.34
C TYR A 91 0.19 3.10 0.25
N PHE A 92 -0.54 3.96 -0.42
CA PHE A 92 -0.04 4.75 -1.54
C PHE A 92 -0.08 6.23 -1.20
N TYR A 93 0.84 6.96 -1.78
CA TYR A 93 0.88 8.42 -1.72
C TYR A 93 1.22 8.97 -3.10
N LYS A 94 0.44 9.94 -3.57
CA LYS A 94 0.72 10.62 -4.82
C LYS A 94 1.74 11.72 -4.59
N LEU A 95 2.92 11.56 -5.20
CA LEU A 95 4.04 12.50 -5.07
C LEU A 95 3.81 13.80 -5.85
N ASN A 96 3.34 13.68 -7.08
CA ASN A 96 3.23 14.81 -7.99
C ASN A 96 2.00 15.66 -7.70
N LYS A 97 2.18 16.97 -7.63
CA LYS A 97 1.15 17.98 -7.37
C LYS A 97 0.72 18.62 -8.66
N GLY A 98 -0.43 18.23 -9.15
CA GLY A 98 -0.97 18.72 -10.41
C GLY A 98 -2.15 19.66 -10.24
N VAL A 99 -2.72 20.06 -11.39
CA VAL A 99 -3.95 20.83 -11.46
C VAL A 99 -5.13 19.92 -11.81
N LYS A 100 -6.29 20.17 -11.22
CA LYS A 100 -7.52 19.44 -11.54
C LYS A 100 -8.09 19.93 -12.88
N ALA A 101 -8.43 19.01 -13.76
CA ALA A 101 -9.18 19.35 -14.96
C ALA A 101 -10.58 19.87 -14.61
N SER A 102 -11.14 20.73 -15.44
CA SER A 102 -12.50 21.25 -15.22
C SER A 102 -13.24 21.51 -16.53
N CYS A 103 -14.56 21.49 -16.44
CA CYS A 103 -15.46 21.98 -17.46
C CYS A 103 -16.37 23.11 -16.90
N THR A 104 -17.34 23.57 -17.65
CA THR A 104 -18.24 24.64 -17.22
C THR A 104 -19.01 24.32 -15.95
N ILE A 105 -19.45 23.07 -15.76
CA ILE A 105 -20.35 22.64 -14.66
C ILE A 105 -19.71 21.77 -13.59
N ALA A 106 -18.46 21.30 -13.79
CA ALA A 106 -17.82 20.39 -12.85
C ALA A 106 -16.28 20.53 -12.85
N ILE A 107 -15.66 20.00 -11.80
CA ILE A 107 -14.21 19.90 -11.61
C ILE A 107 -13.87 18.44 -11.38
N ALA A 108 -12.74 17.95 -11.93
CA ALA A 108 -12.23 16.62 -11.64
C ALA A 108 -11.94 16.45 -10.14
N LYS A 109 -12.25 15.30 -9.59
CA LYS A 109 -12.09 15.03 -8.14
C LYS A 109 -10.63 15.13 -7.71
N TYR A 110 -9.72 14.62 -8.54
CA TYR A 110 -8.29 14.59 -8.29
C TYR A 110 -7.52 15.36 -9.38
N SER A 111 -6.30 15.79 -9.03
CA SER A 111 -5.39 16.41 -9.97
C SER A 111 -4.75 15.37 -10.90
N GLY A 112 -4.27 15.82 -12.05
CA GLY A 112 -3.55 14.99 -13.01
C GLY A 112 -4.10 15.08 -14.43
N ILE A 113 -3.28 14.63 -15.38
CA ILE A 113 -3.63 14.68 -16.81
C ILE A 113 -4.85 13.80 -17.13
N ARG A 114 -5.10 12.76 -16.32
CA ARG A 114 -6.20 11.82 -16.51
C ARG A 114 -7.58 12.49 -16.37
N GLY A 115 -7.66 13.59 -15.63
CA GLY A 115 -8.87 14.40 -15.54
C GLY A 115 -9.34 14.98 -16.88
N ASN A 116 -8.44 15.16 -17.86
CA ASN A 116 -8.78 15.66 -19.20
C ASN A 116 -9.57 14.64 -20.05
N ASP A 117 -9.55 13.36 -19.67
CA ASP A 117 -10.29 12.30 -20.36
C ASP A 117 -11.75 12.17 -19.86
N LEU A 118 -12.12 13.01 -18.89
CA LEU A 118 -13.49 13.12 -18.39
C LEU A 118 -14.37 13.91 -19.36
N LYS A 119 -15.63 13.49 -19.46
CA LYS A 119 -16.66 14.16 -20.27
C LYS A 119 -18.02 14.01 -19.60
N ILE A 120 -18.85 15.05 -19.65
CA ILE A 120 -20.23 15.00 -19.19
C ILE A 120 -21.15 15.16 -20.39
N ILE A 121 -22.18 14.33 -20.49
CA ILE A 121 -23.28 14.46 -21.44
C ILE A 121 -24.54 14.79 -20.64
N VAL A 122 -25.29 15.79 -21.07
CA VAL A 122 -26.56 16.20 -20.46
C VAL A 122 -27.66 16.15 -21.52
N THR A 123 -28.61 15.26 -21.35
CA THR A 123 -29.74 15.11 -22.26
C THR A 123 -31.06 15.35 -21.52
N THR A 124 -32.06 15.90 -22.19
CA THR A 124 -33.40 15.99 -21.59
C THR A 124 -33.94 14.60 -21.32
N ASN A 125 -34.46 14.38 -20.11
CA ASN A 125 -35.03 13.09 -19.74
C ASN A 125 -36.28 12.78 -20.56
N ILE A 126 -36.42 11.55 -21.03
CA ILE A 126 -37.51 11.14 -21.94
C ILE A 126 -38.85 11.07 -21.20
N ASP A 127 -38.83 10.61 -19.92
CA ASP A 127 -40.02 10.41 -19.13
C ASP A 127 -40.53 11.70 -18.46
N ASP A 128 -39.60 12.64 -18.18
CA ASP A 128 -39.90 13.92 -17.54
C ASP A 128 -39.05 15.04 -18.19
N ASN A 129 -39.61 15.76 -19.13
CA ASN A 129 -38.92 16.82 -19.87
C ASN A 129 -38.52 18.06 -19.02
N THR A 130 -38.84 18.07 -17.72
CA THR A 130 -38.38 19.08 -16.76
C THR A 130 -37.07 18.70 -16.11
N LYS A 131 -36.54 17.49 -16.38
CA LYS A 131 -35.29 16.93 -15.82
C LYS A 131 -34.31 16.63 -16.94
N PHE A 132 -33.08 16.39 -16.51
CA PHE A 132 -31.98 15.99 -17.36
C PHE A 132 -31.39 14.64 -16.88
N ASP A 133 -31.01 13.80 -17.85
CA ASP A 133 -30.12 12.67 -17.64
C ASP A 133 -28.68 13.16 -17.77
N VAL A 134 -27.92 13.10 -16.71
CA VAL A 134 -26.53 13.55 -16.63
C VAL A 134 -25.61 12.35 -16.53
N VAL A 135 -24.81 12.14 -17.57
CA VAL A 135 -23.91 10.99 -17.69
C VAL A 135 -22.46 11.45 -17.60
N THR A 136 -21.73 10.93 -16.63
CA THR A 136 -20.27 11.10 -16.53
C THR A 136 -19.57 9.98 -17.27
N LEU A 137 -18.63 10.32 -18.13
CA LEU A 137 -17.81 9.40 -18.91
C LEU A 137 -16.34 9.59 -18.58
N LEU A 138 -15.58 8.50 -18.59
CA LEU A 138 -14.11 8.47 -18.62
C LEU A 138 -13.68 7.58 -19.80
N ASP A 139 -12.83 8.06 -20.70
CA ASP A 139 -12.51 7.39 -21.98
C ASP A 139 -13.74 6.99 -22.79
N ASN A 140 -14.77 7.82 -22.81
CA ASN A 140 -16.07 7.53 -23.42
C ASN A 140 -16.82 6.31 -22.83
N LYS A 141 -16.34 5.74 -21.71
CA LYS A 141 -17.06 4.71 -20.95
C LYS A 141 -17.86 5.37 -19.82
N LYS A 142 -19.11 4.98 -19.67
CA LYS A 142 -19.99 5.50 -18.63
C LYS A 142 -19.50 5.04 -17.25
N VAL A 143 -19.25 6.02 -16.36
CA VAL A 143 -18.81 5.76 -14.98
C VAL A 143 -19.86 6.19 -13.94
N ASP A 144 -20.77 7.09 -14.31
CA ASP A 144 -21.88 7.51 -13.44
C ASP A 144 -23.06 8.02 -14.27
N THR A 145 -24.28 7.93 -13.71
CA THR A 145 -25.49 8.51 -14.31
C THR A 145 -26.41 9.01 -13.19
N GLN A 146 -26.86 10.26 -13.32
CA GLN A 146 -27.79 10.87 -12.38
C GLN A 146 -28.93 11.57 -13.15
N ILE A 147 -30.09 11.68 -12.50
CA ILE A 147 -31.23 12.44 -13.03
C ILE A 147 -31.44 13.66 -12.12
N ALA A 148 -31.46 14.84 -12.68
CA ALA A 148 -31.58 16.08 -11.93
C ALA A 148 -32.40 17.13 -12.69
N LYS A 149 -33.06 18.02 -11.96
CA LYS A 149 -33.72 19.20 -12.55
C LYS A 149 -32.77 20.38 -12.60
N VAL A 150 -31.97 20.57 -11.58
CA VAL A 150 -30.97 21.63 -11.43
C VAL A 150 -29.63 21.03 -10.93
N ILE A 151 -28.56 21.81 -11.09
CA ILE A 151 -27.19 21.36 -10.73
C ILE A 151 -27.07 21.00 -9.25
N THR A 152 -27.84 21.66 -8.37
CA THR A 152 -27.81 21.39 -6.93
C THR A 152 -28.39 20.04 -6.51
N ASP A 153 -29.19 19.40 -7.39
CA ASP A 153 -29.73 18.07 -7.15
C ASP A 153 -28.67 16.97 -7.35
N LEU A 154 -27.62 17.28 -8.14
CA LEU A 154 -26.53 16.33 -8.45
C LEU A 154 -25.64 16.11 -7.23
N GLN A 155 -25.25 14.86 -7.01
CA GLN A 155 -24.32 14.45 -5.98
C GLN A 155 -22.92 14.25 -6.57
N ASP A 156 -21.90 14.66 -5.83
CA ASP A 156 -20.51 14.38 -6.19
C ASP A 156 -20.29 12.87 -6.31
N ASN A 157 -19.51 12.45 -7.30
CA ASN A 157 -19.21 11.04 -7.51
C ASN A 157 -17.70 10.74 -7.31
N ASP A 158 -17.26 9.56 -7.68
CA ASP A 158 -15.87 9.13 -7.51
C ASP A 158 -14.89 9.87 -8.47
N TYR A 159 -15.40 10.61 -9.47
CA TYR A 159 -14.58 11.20 -10.53
C TYR A 159 -14.69 12.72 -10.59
N ILE A 160 -15.80 13.31 -10.20
CA ILE A 160 -16.06 14.75 -10.33
C ILE A 160 -16.77 15.33 -9.12
N THR A 161 -16.58 16.63 -8.94
CA THR A 161 -17.30 17.51 -8.02
C THR A 161 -18.07 18.56 -8.81
N TRP A 162 -19.34 18.76 -8.51
CA TRP A 162 -20.20 19.69 -9.22
C TRP A 162 -19.99 21.13 -8.76
N LYS A 163 -19.98 22.07 -9.71
CA LYS A 163 -20.02 23.51 -9.44
C LYS A 163 -21.47 23.93 -9.18
N LYS A 164 -21.85 24.01 -7.91
CA LYS A 164 -23.25 24.22 -7.48
C LYS A 164 -23.89 25.56 -7.92
N ASP A 165 -23.07 26.49 -8.35
CA ASP A 165 -23.43 27.81 -8.90
C ASP A 165 -23.60 27.80 -10.41
N ALA A 166 -23.31 26.71 -11.10
CA ALA A 166 -23.45 26.59 -12.55
C ALA A 166 -24.90 26.29 -12.96
N THR A 167 -25.23 26.57 -14.21
CA THR A 167 -26.52 26.23 -14.81
C THR A 167 -26.45 24.87 -15.50
N LEU A 168 -27.45 24.02 -15.25
CA LEU A 168 -27.59 22.73 -15.92
C LEU A 168 -28.40 22.90 -17.21
N GLU A 169 -27.76 22.68 -18.38
CA GLU A 169 -28.35 22.79 -19.70
C GLU A 169 -27.99 21.56 -20.55
N ALA A 170 -28.84 21.20 -21.51
CA ALA A 170 -28.58 20.12 -22.43
C ALA A 170 -27.29 20.35 -23.23
N SER A 171 -26.41 19.32 -23.25
CA SER A 171 -25.14 19.38 -23.96
C SER A 171 -24.73 17.98 -24.44
N ALA A 172 -24.30 17.89 -25.70
CA ALA A 172 -23.82 16.66 -26.32
C ALA A 172 -22.43 16.22 -25.77
N GLY A 173 -21.74 17.09 -25.01
CA GLY A 173 -20.49 16.74 -24.39
C GLY A 173 -19.68 17.92 -23.86
N LEU A 174 -19.58 18.03 -22.56
CA LEU A 174 -18.71 18.96 -21.85
C LEU A 174 -17.41 18.27 -21.54
N VAL A 175 -16.33 18.60 -22.26
CA VAL A 175 -15.01 18.03 -22.11
C VAL A 175 -14.27 18.77 -20.99
N PHE A 176 -13.55 18.02 -20.15
CA PHE A 176 -12.67 18.57 -19.13
C PHE A 176 -11.32 18.94 -19.73
N THR A 177 -10.73 20.03 -19.27
CA THR A 177 -9.43 20.53 -19.72
C THR A 177 -8.64 21.13 -18.56
N GLY A 178 -7.35 21.39 -18.79
CA GLY A 178 -6.46 22.05 -17.83
C GLY A 178 -5.89 21.15 -16.72
N GLY A 179 -6.17 19.84 -16.78
CA GLY A 179 -5.54 18.87 -15.86
C GLY A 179 -4.05 18.68 -16.18
N THR A 180 -3.19 18.75 -15.17
CA THR A 180 -1.74 18.53 -15.29
C THR A 180 -1.22 17.67 -14.15
N ASN A 181 -0.07 17.03 -14.38
CA ASN A 181 0.65 16.30 -13.32
C ASN A 181 1.56 17.21 -12.47
N GLY A 182 1.62 18.50 -12.78
CA GLY A 182 2.48 19.46 -12.07
C GLY A 182 3.94 19.40 -12.51
N GLU A 183 4.78 19.97 -11.67
CA GLU A 183 6.22 20.00 -11.87
C GLU A 183 6.89 18.65 -11.48
N ALA A 184 8.17 18.50 -11.84
CA ALA A 184 8.94 17.31 -11.49
C ALA A 184 9.05 17.13 -9.97
N VAL A 185 8.91 15.89 -9.51
CA VAL A 185 8.98 15.52 -8.11
C VAL A 185 10.41 15.70 -7.57
N THR A 186 10.53 16.28 -6.40
CA THR A 186 11.79 16.54 -5.69
C THR A 186 11.87 15.80 -4.36
N GLY A 187 12.97 15.92 -3.63
CA GLY A 187 13.12 15.35 -2.29
C GLY A 187 12.07 15.84 -1.28
N ALA A 188 11.47 17.03 -1.49
CA ALA A 188 10.47 17.58 -0.59
C ALA A 188 9.16 16.78 -0.59
N GLU A 189 8.71 16.30 -1.76
CA GLU A 189 7.52 15.46 -1.88
C GLU A 189 7.73 14.07 -1.25
N TYR A 190 8.93 13.51 -1.41
CA TYR A 190 9.31 12.27 -0.73
C TYR A 190 9.37 12.46 0.79
N GLN A 191 9.91 13.57 1.28
CA GLN A 191 9.90 13.87 2.72
C GLN A 191 8.47 14.01 3.24
N ALA A 192 7.60 14.71 2.54
CA ALA A 192 6.18 14.84 2.92
C ALA A 192 5.46 13.49 2.99
N PHE A 193 5.79 12.56 2.10
CA PHE A 193 5.31 11.19 2.20
C PHE A 193 5.83 10.49 3.45
N LEU A 194 7.14 10.54 3.71
CA LEU A 194 7.75 9.90 4.87
C LEU A 194 7.18 10.42 6.19
N ASP A 195 6.92 11.73 6.29
CA ASP A 195 6.30 12.34 7.47
C ASP A 195 4.87 11.81 7.71
N LYS A 196 4.10 11.60 6.64
CA LYS A 196 2.74 11.08 6.74
C LYS A 196 2.68 9.58 7.03
N ILE A 197 3.57 8.79 6.40
CA ILE A 197 3.55 7.33 6.53
C ILE A 197 4.09 6.86 7.89
N GLU A 198 4.78 7.70 8.64
CA GLU A 198 5.37 7.38 9.94
C GLU A 198 4.37 6.80 10.94
N SER A 199 3.11 7.23 10.87
CA SER A 199 2.04 6.77 11.77
C SER A 199 1.37 5.45 11.33
N TYR A 200 1.74 4.91 10.18
CA TYR A 200 1.15 3.67 9.64
C TYR A 200 2.04 2.46 9.92
N SER A 201 1.40 1.31 10.07
CA SER A 201 2.10 0.03 10.22
C SER A 201 2.16 -0.71 8.88
N PHE A 202 3.35 -1.08 8.44
CA PHE A 202 3.58 -1.82 7.19
C PHE A 202 4.79 -2.74 7.32
N ASN A 203 4.90 -3.73 6.44
CA ASN A 203 5.98 -4.72 6.48
C ASN A 203 7.14 -4.33 5.55
N ALA A 204 6.86 -3.66 4.44
CA ALA A 204 7.89 -3.14 3.55
C ALA A 204 7.56 -1.74 3.05
N LEU A 205 8.61 -0.97 2.81
CA LEU A 205 8.57 0.37 2.22
C LEU A 205 9.30 0.34 0.87
N GLY A 206 8.58 0.55 -0.23
CA GLY A 206 9.18 0.61 -1.57
C GLY A 206 9.50 2.04 -2.00
N CYS A 207 10.59 2.24 -2.75
CA CYS A 207 10.88 3.51 -3.40
C CYS A 207 11.45 3.28 -4.79
N LEU A 208 10.78 3.83 -5.80
CA LEU A 208 11.17 3.71 -7.21
C LEU A 208 12.25 4.72 -7.65
N ALA A 209 12.60 5.69 -6.79
CA ALA A 209 13.59 6.71 -7.12
C ALA A 209 14.96 6.10 -7.44
N THR A 210 15.58 6.61 -8.48
CA THR A 210 16.94 6.20 -8.90
C THR A 210 18.03 7.14 -8.37
N THR A 211 17.67 8.34 -7.93
CA THR A 211 18.61 9.35 -7.40
C THR A 211 19.13 8.96 -6.02
N THR A 212 20.43 9.20 -5.81
CA THR A 212 21.12 8.79 -4.57
C THR A 212 20.60 9.52 -3.35
N GLU A 213 20.27 10.80 -3.48
CA GLU A 213 19.77 11.66 -2.41
C GLU A 213 18.46 11.14 -1.85
N ILE A 214 17.50 10.79 -2.73
CA ILE A 214 16.20 10.25 -2.33
C ILE A 214 16.37 8.87 -1.68
N LYS A 215 17.18 7.99 -2.27
CA LYS A 215 17.48 6.69 -1.67
C LYS A 215 18.10 6.82 -0.28
N SER A 216 19.02 7.76 -0.09
CA SER A 216 19.64 8.04 1.23
C SER A 216 18.61 8.55 2.24
N LEU A 217 17.66 9.39 1.82
CA LEU A 217 16.56 9.85 2.65
C LEU A 217 15.73 8.66 3.20
N PHE A 218 15.42 7.68 2.36
CA PHE A 218 14.70 6.46 2.77
C PHE A 218 15.53 5.58 3.71
N VAL A 219 16.84 5.46 3.49
CA VAL A 219 17.76 4.74 4.40
C VAL A 219 17.75 5.38 5.79
N GLU A 220 17.92 6.69 5.88
CA GLU A 220 17.93 7.40 7.17
C GLU A 220 16.57 7.35 7.88
N PHE A 221 15.47 7.46 7.14
CA PHE A 221 14.13 7.24 7.68
C PHE A 221 14.01 5.83 8.29
N THR A 222 14.45 4.81 7.55
CA THR A 222 14.39 3.41 7.99
C THR A 222 15.21 3.20 9.27
N LYS A 223 16.45 3.69 9.33
CA LYS A 223 17.32 3.62 10.51
C LYS A 223 16.65 4.32 11.70
N ARG A 224 16.12 5.53 11.50
CA ARG A 224 15.43 6.28 12.55
C ARG A 224 14.21 5.54 13.10
N MET A 225 13.36 5.03 12.21
CA MET A 225 12.16 4.31 12.63
C MET A 225 12.48 3.01 13.35
N ARG A 226 13.41 2.23 12.84
CA ARG A 226 13.77 0.94 13.44
C ARG A 226 14.54 1.08 14.75
N ASP A 227 15.50 1.99 14.82
CA ASP A 227 16.45 2.07 15.95
C ASP A 227 15.99 3.05 17.05
N LYS A 228 15.26 4.13 16.70
CA LYS A 228 14.83 5.16 17.66
C LYS A 228 13.35 5.08 18.03
N VAL A 229 12.48 4.81 17.05
CA VAL A 229 11.03 4.70 17.28
C VAL A 229 10.62 3.29 17.67
N GLY A 230 11.30 2.27 17.13
CA GLY A 230 11.03 0.87 17.39
C GLY A 230 10.07 0.22 16.41
N ALA A 231 9.61 0.92 15.37
CA ALA A 231 8.80 0.36 14.30
C ALA A 231 9.68 -0.46 13.35
N LYS A 232 9.37 -1.75 13.18
CA LYS A 232 10.19 -2.69 12.40
C LYS A 232 9.55 -3.00 11.05
N PHE A 233 10.28 -2.71 9.97
CA PHE A 233 9.94 -2.99 8.57
C PHE A 233 11.21 -3.00 7.74
N GLN A 234 11.16 -3.46 6.49
CA GLN A 234 12.28 -3.39 5.56
C GLN A 234 11.99 -2.41 4.42
N THR A 235 13.00 -1.65 4.00
CA THR A 235 12.91 -0.72 2.86
C THR A 235 13.58 -1.32 1.64
N VAL A 236 12.88 -1.33 0.50
CA VAL A 236 13.35 -1.91 -0.76
C VAL A 236 13.68 -0.79 -1.73
N LEU A 237 14.95 -0.71 -2.11
CA LEU A 237 15.54 0.35 -2.93
C LEU A 237 16.25 -0.23 -4.16
N TYR A 238 16.35 0.57 -5.21
CA TYR A 238 17.09 0.22 -6.40
C TYR A 238 18.56 0.62 -6.27
N LYS A 239 19.49 -0.36 -6.37
CA LYS A 239 20.95 -0.15 -6.32
C LYS A 239 21.40 0.76 -5.18
N LYS A 240 21.17 0.32 -3.93
CA LYS A 240 21.57 1.01 -2.68
C LYS A 240 22.23 0.04 -1.69
N SER A 241 23.13 -0.80 -2.17
CA SER A 241 23.85 -1.79 -1.34
C SER A 241 24.82 -1.15 -0.33
N ASP A 242 25.26 0.08 -0.57
CA ASP A 242 26.09 0.88 0.34
C ASP A 242 25.38 1.37 1.60
N ALA A 243 24.09 1.01 1.80
CA ALA A 243 23.35 1.29 3.03
C ALA A 243 23.90 0.54 4.25
N ASP A 244 24.46 -0.66 4.04
CA ASP A 244 25.02 -1.55 5.07
C ASP A 244 24.15 -1.62 6.33
N TYR A 245 22.89 -2.05 6.13
CA TYR A 245 21.90 -2.06 7.19
C TYR A 245 20.83 -3.13 6.95
N GLU A 246 20.52 -3.93 7.99
CA GLU A 246 19.60 -5.07 7.90
C GLU A 246 18.17 -4.72 7.53
N GLY A 247 17.77 -3.47 7.74
CA GLY A 247 16.45 -2.93 7.36
C GLY A 247 16.34 -2.47 5.91
N VAL A 248 17.41 -2.61 5.09
CA VAL A 248 17.43 -2.16 3.69
C VAL A 248 17.75 -3.31 2.75
N VAL A 249 16.91 -3.50 1.74
CA VAL A 249 17.07 -4.47 0.65
C VAL A 249 17.39 -3.71 -0.64
N SER A 250 18.52 -4.03 -1.26
CA SER A 250 19.00 -3.39 -2.50
C SER A 250 18.77 -4.28 -3.70
N VAL A 251 17.77 -3.98 -4.52
CA VAL A 251 17.51 -4.69 -5.78
C VAL A 251 18.47 -4.23 -6.84
N GLU A 252 19.26 -5.15 -7.42
CA GLU A 252 20.32 -4.84 -8.37
C GLU A 252 19.84 -4.83 -9.83
N ASN A 253 18.92 -5.71 -10.20
CA ASN A 253 18.45 -5.87 -11.57
C ASN A 253 17.63 -4.69 -12.04
N LYS A 254 17.80 -4.33 -13.31
CA LYS A 254 16.90 -3.43 -14.03
C LYS A 254 15.90 -4.23 -14.87
N ILE A 255 14.83 -3.58 -15.29
CA ILE A 255 13.93 -4.08 -16.32
C ILE A 255 14.42 -3.66 -17.71
N LYS A 256 14.00 -4.42 -18.75
CA LYS A 256 14.29 -4.13 -20.17
C LYS A 256 13.12 -3.46 -20.88
N ASP A 257 11.98 -3.34 -20.23
CA ASP A 257 10.77 -2.74 -20.79
C ASP A 257 11.01 -1.28 -21.18
N ILE A 258 10.80 -0.96 -22.45
CA ILE A 258 11.05 0.39 -22.99
C ILE A 258 9.96 1.35 -22.50
N GLY A 259 10.40 2.52 -22.05
CA GLY A 259 9.49 3.59 -21.60
C GLY A 259 9.01 3.45 -20.16
N LEU A 260 9.47 2.43 -19.42
CA LEU A 260 9.23 2.28 -17.99
C LEU A 260 10.50 2.58 -17.18
N VAL A 261 10.33 2.90 -15.90
CA VAL A 261 11.45 3.21 -15.02
C VAL A 261 12.26 1.94 -14.74
N GLU A 262 13.57 1.98 -14.89
CA GLU A 262 14.45 0.82 -14.73
C GLU A 262 14.36 0.15 -13.36
N SER A 263 13.94 0.89 -12.33
CA SER A 263 13.72 0.43 -10.94
C SER A 263 12.36 -0.25 -10.71
N SER A 264 11.53 -0.44 -11.74
CA SER A 264 10.15 -0.95 -11.58
C SER A 264 10.08 -2.33 -10.94
N LEU A 265 11.16 -3.11 -10.93
CA LEU A 265 11.22 -4.38 -10.23
C LEU A 265 11.02 -4.25 -8.71
N ILE A 266 11.18 -3.04 -8.16
CA ILE A 266 10.89 -2.70 -6.76
C ILE A 266 9.43 -3.02 -6.39
N TYR A 267 8.48 -2.88 -7.30
CA TYR A 267 7.10 -3.25 -7.04
C TYR A 267 6.96 -4.71 -6.59
N TRP A 268 7.49 -5.62 -7.39
CA TRP A 268 7.45 -7.04 -7.07
C TRP A 268 8.29 -7.38 -5.84
N ALA A 269 9.51 -6.82 -5.74
CA ALA A 269 10.42 -7.12 -4.64
C ALA A 269 9.87 -6.62 -3.29
N ALA A 270 9.30 -5.41 -3.22
CA ALA A 270 8.66 -4.90 -2.02
C ALA A 270 7.45 -5.78 -1.62
N GLY A 271 6.67 -6.22 -2.61
CA GLY A 271 5.58 -7.17 -2.40
C GLY A 271 6.09 -8.49 -1.84
N ALA A 272 7.12 -9.08 -2.44
CA ALA A 272 7.70 -10.35 -2.01
C ALA A 272 8.29 -10.28 -0.59
N ILE A 273 8.97 -9.20 -0.23
CA ILE A 273 9.50 -8.97 1.12
C ILE A 273 8.37 -8.83 2.15
N ALA A 274 7.32 -8.07 1.81
CA ALA A 274 6.18 -7.87 2.72
C ALA A 274 5.32 -9.12 2.87
N GLY A 275 5.05 -9.84 1.78
CA GLY A 275 4.13 -10.96 1.73
C GLY A 275 4.75 -12.32 2.06
N CYS A 276 6.08 -12.40 2.21
CA CYS A 276 6.73 -13.64 2.59
C CYS A 276 6.35 -14.02 4.02
N ASP A 277 5.92 -15.26 4.23
CA ASP A 277 5.63 -15.81 5.55
C ASP A 277 6.88 -15.80 6.44
N ILE A 278 6.69 -15.77 7.76
CA ILE A 278 7.77 -15.66 8.73
C ILE A 278 8.74 -16.85 8.64
N ASN A 279 8.19 -18.04 8.43
CA ASN A 279 8.92 -19.30 8.35
C ASN A 279 9.45 -19.66 6.96
N LYS A 280 9.34 -18.72 5.99
CA LYS A 280 9.78 -18.91 4.61
C LYS A 280 10.85 -17.90 4.22
N SER A 281 11.54 -18.21 3.13
CA SER A 281 12.51 -17.34 2.47
C SER A 281 12.09 -17.09 1.04
N ASN A 282 12.47 -15.92 0.51
CA ASN A 282 12.35 -15.65 -0.92
C ASN A 282 13.52 -16.24 -1.74
N THR A 283 14.51 -16.90 -1.12
CA THR A 283 15.58 -17.60 -1.84
C THR A 283 14.98 -18.59 -2.84
N ASN A 284 15.45 -18.52 -4.07
CA ASN A 284 14.95 -19.31 -5.21
C ASN A 284 13.47 -19.10 -5.54
N LYS A 285 12.82 -18.05 -5.02
CA LYS A 285 11.44 -17.72 -5.39
C LYS A 285 11.41 -17.31 -6.86
N LYS A 286 10.53 -17.97 -7.62
CA LYS A 286 10.29 -17.63 -9.03
C LYS A 286 9.69 -16.21 -9.12
N TYR A 287 10.20 -15.42 -10.04
CA TYR A 287 9.58 -14.18 -10.46
C TYR A 287 8.36 -14.52 -11.33
N ASP A 288 7.21 -14.16 -10.88
CA ASP A 288 5.91 -14.36 -11.56
C ASP A 288 5.30 -13.04 -12.04
N GLY A 289 6.10 -11.97 -12.05
CA GLY A 289 5.72 -10.65 -12.51
C GLY A 289 5.63 -10.52 -14.03
N GLU A 290 5.32 -9.31 -14.47
CA GLU A 290 5.07 -9.01 -15.88
C GLU A 290 6.25 -8.30 -16.57
N PHE A 291 7.29 -7.85 -15.83
CA PHE A 291 8.45 -7.17 -16.42
C PHE A 291 9.44 -8.14 -17.03
N ASP A 292 10.12 -7.72 -18.11
CA ASP A 292 11.29 -8.40 -18.63
C ASP A 292 12.53 -8.00 -17.82
N VAL A 293 12.96 -8.90 -16.94
CA VAL A 293 14.09 -8.64 -16.02
C VAL A 293 15.42 -8.88 -16.72
N ASP A 294 16.36 -7.95 -16.56
CA ASP A 294 17.74 -8.17 -17.01
C ASP A 294 18.47 -9.11 -16.04
N VAL A 295 18.74 -10.31 -16.49
CA VAL A 295 19.42 -11.38 -15.73
C VAL A 295 20.74 -11.82 -16.36
N ASN A 296 21.35 -10.95 -17.18
CA ASN A 296 22.61 -11.23 -17.87
C ASN A 296 23.80 -11.01 -16.94
N TYR A 297 24.03 -11.95 -16.02
CA TYR A 297 25.15 -11.92 -15.08
C TYR A 297 26.01 -13.17 -15.22
N THR A 298 27.32 -12.99 -15.08
CA THR A 298 28.27 -14.09 -14.93
C THR A 298 28.23 -14.63 -13.52
N GLN A 299 28.69 -15.87 -13.30
CA GLN A 299 28.80 -16.46 -11.97
C GLN A 299 29.61 -15.57 -10.99
N ILE A 300 30.72 -15.00 -11.47
CA ILE A 300 31.57 -14.11 -10.65
C ILE A 300 30.80 -12.87 -10.20
N GLN A 301 29.98 -12.29 -11.09
CA GLN A 301 29.12 -11.14 -10.74
C GLN A 301 28.04 -11.50 -9.73
N LEU A 302 27.45 -12.70 -9.82
CA LEU A 302 26.47 -13.18 -8.86
C LEU A 302 27.11 -13.40 -7.48
N GLU A 303 28.30 -14.02 -7.40
CA GLU A 303 29.04 -14.21 -6.16
C GLU A 303 29.43 -12.87 -5.51
N GLU A 304 29.88 -11.91 -6.30
CA GLU A 304 30.22 -10.56 -5.81
C GLU A 304 28.96 -9.80 -5.35
N ALA A 305 27.82 -9.98 -6.02
CA ALA A 305 26.55 -9.39 -5.61
C ALA A 305 26.15 -9.88 -4.20
N LEU A 306 26.25 -11.16 -3.92
CA LEU A 306 25.97 -11.71 -2.60
C LEU A 306 26.91 -11.16 -1.52
N LYS A 307 28.22 -11.12 -1.80
CA LYS A 307 29.23 -10.58 -0.86
C LYS A 307 29.01 -9.10 -0.54
N THR A 308 28.38 -8.36 -1.44
CA THR A 308 28.10 -6.92 -1.29
C THR A 308 26.65 -6.61 -0.90
N GLY A 309 25.89 -7.60 -0.41
CA GLY A 309 24.55 -7.42 0.13
C GLY A 309 23.51 -6.99 -0.92
N LYS A 310 23.59 -7.51 -2.14
CA LYS A 310 22.70 -7.19 -3.24
C LYS A 310 21.64 -8.27 -3.43
N PHE A 311 20.38 -7.88 -3.35
CA PHE A 311 19.26 -8.73 -3.72
C PHE A 311 19.17 -8.79 -5.23
N ILE A 312 19.44 -9.97 -5.81
CA ILE A 312 19.61 -10.13 -7.25
C ILE A 312 18.77 -11.29 -7.78
N PHE A 313 18.25 -11.09 -8.98
CA PHE A 313 17.56 -12.13 -9.76
C PHE A 313 18.52 -12.75 -10.76
N HIS A 314 18.39 -14.05 -10.98
CA HIS A 314 19.20 -14.79 -11.92
C HIS A 314 18.35 -15.74 -12.76
N LYS A 315 18.94 -16.28 -13.83
CA LYS A 315 18.26 -17.22 -14.69
C LYS A 315 18.43 -18.66 -14.17
N VAL A 316 17.33 -19.39 -14.03
CA VAL A 316 17.29 -20.82 -13.71
C VAL A 316 16.51 -21.53 -14.81
N GLY A 317 17.21 -22.24 -15.70
CA GLY A 317 16.58 -22.76 -16.93
C GLY A 317 16.06 -21.62 -17.80
N ASP A 318 14.77 -21.59 -18.05
CA ASP A 318 14.10 -20.51 -18.78
C ASP A 318 13.34 -19.53 -17.88
N GLU A 319 13.47 -19.67 -16.57
CA GLU A 319 12.75 -18.88 -15.59
C GLU A 319 13.70 -17.92 -14.85
N VAL A 320 13.12 -16.85 -14.29
CA VAL A 320 13.82 -15.87 -13.46
C VAL A 320 13.52 -16.15 -11.99
N HIS A 321 14.55 -16.25 -11.16
CA HIS A 321 14.43 -16.54 -9.74
C HIS A 321 15.25 -15.56 -8.92
N VAL A 322 14.83 -15.34 -7.68
CA VAL A 322 15.65 -14.67 -6.66
C VAL A 322 16.84 -15.57 -6.33
N LEU A 323 18.05 -15.04 -6.36
CA LEU A 323 19.27 -15.82 -6.05
C LEU A 323 19.30 -16.15 -4.56
N GLU A 324 19.22 -15.13 -3.71
CA GLU A 324 19.21 -15.30 -2.26
C GLU A 324 18.40 -14.16 -1.60
N ASP A 325 17.72 -14.48 -0.47
CA ASP A 325 16.88 -13.52 0.27
C ASP A 325 17.71 -12.78 1.32
N ILE A 326 18.52 -11.82 0.85
CA ILE A 326 19.47 -11.06 1.66
C ILE A 326 19.16 -9.56 1.64
N ASN A 327 19.67 -8.85 2.65
CA ASN A 327 19.65 -7.39 2.75
C ASN A 327 21.06 -6.80 2.55
N THR A 328 21.22 -5.50 2.78
CA THR A 328 22.48 -4.80 2.53
C THR A 328 23.51 -4.90 3.64
N PHE A 329 23.22 -5.57 4.76
CA PHE A 329 24.12 -5.67 5.89
C PHE A 329 25.27 -6.64 5.61
N VAL A 330 26.51 -6.15 5.63
CA VAL A 330 27.72 -6.89 5.32
C VAL A 330 28.87 -6.62 6.32
N SER A 331 28.73 -5.60 7.17
CA SER A 331 29.74 -5.26 8.21
C SER A 331 29.44 -6.01 9.50
N PHE A 332 29.74 -7.33 9.52
CA PHE A 332 29.47 -8.20 10.64
C PHE A 332 30.30 -7.83 11.89
N THR A 333 29.67 -7.95 13.08
CA THR A 333 30.26 -7.72 14.39
C THR A 333 29.91 -8.84 15.34
N ASP A 334 30.52 -8.86 16.54
CA ASP A 334 30.18 -9.86 17.56
C ASP A 334 28.72 -9.75 18.03
N ASP A 335 28.12 -8.55 18.01
CA ASP A 335 26.73 -8.33 18.39
C ASP A 335 25.74 -8.55 17.23
N LYS A 336 26.19 -8.38 15.99
CA LYS A 336 25.42 -8.62 14.76
C LYS A 336 26.25 -9.46 13.81
N ASN A 337 26.05 -10.76 13.84
CA ASN A 337 26.72 -11.72 12.97
C ASN A 337 26.06 -11.78 11.57
N ASP A 338 26.45 -12.74 10.75
CA ASP A 338 25.96 -12.98 9.40
C ASP A 338 24.46 -13.34 9.32
N ASP A 339 23.85 -13.82 10.42
CA ASP A 339 22.41 -14.08 10.46
C ASP A 339 21.58 -12.82 10.16
N PHE A 340 22.10 -11.64 10.50
CA PHE A 340 21.43 -10.36 10.22
C PHE A 340 21.48 -9.95 8.74
N SER A 341 22.27 -10.61 7.91
CA SER A 341 22.23 -10.41 6.45
C SER A 341 21.06 -11.14 5.78
N SER A 342 20.49 -12.13 6.44
CA SER A 342 19.32 -12.89 5.95
C SER A 342 18.01 -12.12 6.19
N ASN A 343 17.23 -11.88 5.15
CA ASN A 343 15.90 -11.27 5.28
C ASN A 343 14.93 -12.16 6.07
N GLN A 344 15.09 -13.48 6.03
CA GLN A 344 14.28 -14.40 6.84
C GLN A 344 14.52 -14.18 8.32
N SER A 345 15.78 -14.13 8.75
CA SER A 345 16.13 -13.87 10.16
C SER A 345 15.61 -12.52 10.64
N VAL A 346 15.85 -11.47 9.85
CA VAL A 346 15.36 -10.11 10.15
C VAL A 346 13.83 -10.09 10.21
N ARG A 347 13.15 -10.78 9.31
CA ARG A 347 11.68 -10.89 9.28
C ARG A 347 11.12 -11.50 10.55
N VAL A 348 11.73 -12.56 11.06
CA VAL A 348 11.34 -13.19 12.32
C VAL A 348 11.54 -12.24 13.49
N LEU A 349 12.70 -11.60 13.59
CA LEU A 349 13.00 -10.64 14.66
C LEU A 349 12.07 -9.42 14.63
N ASP A 350 11.80 -8.88 13.44
CA ASP A 350 10.91 -7.76 13.25
C ASP A 350 9.46 -8.11 13.63
N GLN A 351 9.01 -9.30 13.26
CA GLN A 351 7.67 -9.75 13.62
C GLN A 351 7.53 -9.92 15.13
N ILE A 352 8.48 -10.58 15.77
CA ILE A 352 8.50 -10.74 17.23
C ILE A 352 8.44 -9.38 17.92
N ALA A 353 9.27 -8.44 17.49
CA ALA A 353 9.33 -7.11 18.10
C ALA A 353 8.00 -6.34 17.95
N ASN A 354 7.42 -6.35 16.74
CA ASN A 354 6.14 -5.68 16.47
C ASN A 354 4.98 -6.32 17.24
N ASP A 355 4.93 -7.66 17.30
CA ASP A 355 3.87 -8.40 17.99
C ASP A 355 3.93 -8.18 19.51
N ILE A 356 5.13 -8.19 20.10
CA ILE A 356 5.32 -7.88 21.53
C ILE A 356 4.87 -6.44 21.83
N ALA A 357 5.26 -5.47 20.99
CA ALA A 357 4.86 -4.07 21.17
C ALA A 357 3.33 -3.92 21.08
N THR A 358 2.69 -4.56 20.11
CA THR A 358 1.24 -4.56 19.93
C THR A 358 0.55 -5.21 21.13
N LEU A 359 1.00 -6.39 21.56
CA LEU A 359 0.47 -7.10 22.71
C LEU A 359 0.57 -6.25 23.99
N PHE A 360 1.72 -5.61 24.21
CA PHE A 360 1.92 -4.74 25.37
C PHE A 360 1.00 -3.52 25.35
N ASN A 361 0.91 -2.84 24.22
CA ASN A 361 0.09 -1.64 24.09
C ASN A 361 -1.42 -1.94 24.22
N GLU A 362 -1.88 -3.05 23.66
CA GLU A 362 -3.30 -3.39 23.67
C GLU A 362 -3.80 -3.97 24.99
N LYS A 363 -2.98 -4.81 25.66
CA LYS A 363 -3.42 -5.53 26.85
C LYS A 363 -2.90 -4.98 28.18
N TYR A 364 -1.71 -4.38 28.20
CA TYR A 364 -1.00 -4.10 29.43
C TYR A 364 -0.84 -2.61 29.71
N LEU A 365 -0.49 -1.80 28.72
CA LEU A 365 -0.21 -0.37 28.91
C LEU A 365 -1.44 0.37 29.43
N GLY A 366 -1.34 0.91 30.64
CA GLY A 366 -2.43 1.63 31.30
C GLY A 366 -3.61 0.76 31.76
N LYS A 367 -3.53 -0.57 31.61
CA LYS A 367 -4.62 -1.52 31.95
C LYS A 367 -4.28 -2.51 33.04
N VAL A 368 -2.99 -2.89 33.14
CA VAL A 368 -2.49 -3.86 34.11
C VAL A 368 -1.43 -3.19 34.99
N PRO A 369 -1.50 -3.33 36.34
CA PRO A 369 -0.47 -2.82 37.24
C PRO A 369 0.91 -3.41 36.92
N ASN A 370 1.96 -2.59 37.03
CA ASN A 370 3.33 -3.05 36.84
C ASN A 370 3.87 -3.70 38.14
N ASP A 371 3.23 -4.76 38.58
CA ASP A 371 3.63 -5.59 39.70
C ASP A 371 4.17 -6.95 39.23
N LYS A 372 4.53 -7.83 40.19
CA LYS A 372 5.03 -9.19 39.87
C LYS A 372 4.00 -10.02 39.10
N ALA A 373 2.73 -9.92 39.43
CA ALA A 373 1.66 -10.68 38.79
C ALA A 373 1.45 -10.22 37.35
N GLY A 374 1.37 -8.90 37.12
CA GLY A 374 1.25 -8.29 35.80
C GLY A 374 2.43 -8.66 34.86
N ARG A 375 3.67 -8.64 35.39
CA ARG A 375 4.85 -9.04 34.61
C ARG A 375 4.84 -10.53 34.25
N ILE A 376 4.42 -11.42 35.16
CA ILE A 376 4.27 -12.86 34.88
C ILE A 376 3.19 -13.10 33.85
N SER A 377 2.06 -12.38 33.92
CA SER A 377 0.99 -12.47 32.94
C SER A 377 1.49 -12.09 31.54
N PHE A 378 2.18 -10.96 31.43
CA PHE A 378 2.79 -10.52 30.17
C PHE A 378 3.78 -11.55 29.62
N TRP A 379 4.70 -12.05 30.46
CA TRP A 379 5.63 -13.11 30.08
C TRP A 379 4.94 -14.35 29.51
N ASN A 380 3.88 -14.81 30.19
CA ASN A 380 3.12 -15.99 29.73
C ASN A 380 2.44 -15.75 28.38
N ASP A 381 1.90 -14.54 28.14
CA ASP A 381 1.28 -14.17 26.86
C ASP A 381 2.34 -14.13 25.74
N VAL A 382 3.53 -13.57 26.00
CA VAL A 382 4.66 -13.57 25.06
C VAL A 382 5.13 -15.00 24.74
N VAL A 383 5.33 -15.85 25.77
CA VAL A 383 5.73 -17.26 25.56
C VAL A 383 4.67 -18.03 24.77
N LYS A 384 3.39 -17.78 25.04
CA LYS A 384 2.31 -18.42 24.29
C LYS A 384 2.36 -17.99 22.82
N HIS A 385 2.50 -16.70 22.55
CA HIS A 385 2.59 -16.17 21.18
C HIS A 385 3.79 -16.77 20.43
N HIS A 386 4.98 -16.83 21.05
CA HIS A 386 6.17 -17.42 20.42
C HIS A 386 6.07 -18.93 20.12
N LYS A 387 5.15 -19.64 20.74
CA LYS A 387 4.88 -21.05 20.40
C LYS A 387 3.91 -21.20 19.22
N GLU A 388 3.20 -20.14 18.88
CA GLU A 388 2.24 -20.10 17.78
C GLU A 388 2.88 -19.55 16.48
N LEU A 389 4.06 -18.86 16.58
CA LEU A 389 4.90 -18.41 15.46
C LEU A 389 5.70 -19.57 14.85
#